data_01566c6d8232e3a40e26a9d9355a8c98
#
_entry.id   01566c6d8232e3a40e26a9d9355a8c98
#
_cell.length_a   1.000
_cell.length_b   1.000
_cell.length_c   1.000
_cell.angle_alpha   90.00
_cell.angle_beta   90.00
_cell.angle_gamma   90.00
#
_symmetry.space_group_name_H-M   'P 1'
#
loop_
_entity.id
_entity.type
_entity.pdbx_description
1 polymer ?
#
loop_
_entity_poly.entity_id
_entity_poly.type
_entity_poly.pdbx_seq_one_letter_code
_entity_poly.pdbx_strand_id
1 'polypeptide(L)'
;MNNQNNKTACANHNIEKRFLETAETFHGTFQSFRPFPKASMQTSYETLPESLKEKLIQAGEEKLNYSFPVIRATDYMRFKRYGDRAAFEALYFAKRNALNDLIQAECVEHQGRFLDDILNGIYSICEETCLLYTSDA
;
A
#
# COMPACT_ATOMS: atom_id res chain seq x y z
N MET A 1 33.33 16.62 -31.81
CA MET A 1 32.13 16.20 -31.10
C MET A 1 32.45 14.98 -30.25
N ASN A 2 32.84 15.15 -29.00
CA ASN A 2 32.97 14.02 -28.03
C ASN A 2 33.46 14.54 -26.67
N ASN A 3 32.65 15.36 -25.98
CA ASN A 3 33.07 15.80 -24.64
C ASN A 3 31.90 15.86 -23.60
N GLN A 4 30.72 15.38 -23.94
CA GLN A 4 29.59 15.36 -22.98
C GLN A 4 29.37 13.98 -22.32
N ASN A 5 29.67 12.88 -23.00
CA ASN A 5 29.49 11.54 -22.44
C ASN A 5 30.47 11.19 -21.30
N ASN A 6 31.62 11.87 -21.24
CA ASN A 6 32.62 11.56 -20.21
C ASN A 6 32.30 12.20 -18.84
N LYS A 7 31.51 13.29 -18.80
CA LYS A 7 31.15 13.95 -17.53
C LYS A 7 30.04 13.19 -16.79
N THR A 8 29.12 12.57 -17.51
CA THR A 8 27.98 11.85 -16.89
C THR A 8 28.45 10.52 -16.30
N ALA A 9 29.35 9.80 -16.98
CA ALA A 9 29.93 8.56 -16.44
C ALA A 9 30.79 8.81 -15.18
N CYS A 10 31.52 9.91 -15.13
CA CYS A 10 32.34 10.25 -13.96
C CYS A 10 31.49 10.69 -12.75
N ALA A 11 30.35 11.34 -12.98
CA ALA A 11 29.42 11.74 -11.92
C ALA A 11 28.73 10.54 -11.30
N ASN A 12 28.28 9.57 -12.09
CA ASN A 12 27.64 8.36 -11.59
C ASN A 12 28.60 7.51 -10.77
N HIS A 13 29.84 7.35 -11.21
CA HIS A 13 30.85 6.60 -10.44
C HIS A 13 31.15 7.22 -9.07
N ASN A 14 31.11 8.55 -8.98
CA ASN A 14 31.27 9.23 -7.70
C ASN A 14 30.08 9.04 -6.74
N ILE A 15 28.87 8.95 -7.27
CA ILE A 15 27.64 8.71 -6.46
C ILE A 15 27.67 7.29 -5.90
N GLU A 16 27.95 6.30 -6.73
CA GLU A 16 28.08 4.90 -6.31
C GLU A 16 29.15 4.71 -5.25
N LYS A 17 30.33 5.30 -5.45
CA LYS A 17 31.42 5.24 -4.49
C LYS A 17 31.04 5.84 -3.15
N ARG A 18 30.43 7.02 -3.13
CA ARG A 18 29.97 7.67 -1.89
C ARG A 18 28.86 6.87 -1.20
N PHE A 19 27.99 6.23 -1.96
CA PHE A 19 26.94 5.37 -1.40
C PHE A 19 27.54 4.15 -0.72
N LEU A 20 28.51 3.48 -1.35
CA LEU A 20 29.20 2.32 -0.80
C LEU A 20 30.00 2.70 0.46
N GLU A 21 30.77 3.80 0.42
CA GLU A 21 31.50 4.31 1.58
C GLU A 21 30.57 4.63 2.75
N THR A 22 29.41 5.22 2.48
CA THR A 22 28.40 5.51 3.51
C THR A 22 27.77 4.22 4.05
N ALA A 23 27.49 3.24 3.20
CA ALA A 23 26.96 1.95 3.61
C ALA A 23 27.94 1.16 4.47
N GLU A 24 29.25 1.18 4.13
CA GLU A 24 30.31 0.51 4.91
C GLU A 24 30.55 1.17 6.28
N THR A 25 30.32 2.48 6.39
CA THR A 25 30.47 3.22 7.65
C THR A 25 29.21 3.22 8.52
N PHE A 26 28.08 2.70 8.00
CA PHE A 26 26.83 2.63 8.74
C PHE A 26 26.85 1.47 9.75
N HIS A 27 27.22 1.77 10.98
CA HIS A 27 27.20 0.82 12.11
C HIS A 27 25.88 0.87 12.91
N GLY A 28 24.83 1.44 12.34
CA GLY A 28 23.53 1.53 12.99
C GLY A 28 22.81 0.19 12.99
N THR A 29 22.19 -0.13 14.12
CA THR A 29 21.22 -1.24 14.16
C THR A 29 19.97 -0.83 13.40
N PHE A 30 19.63 -1.55 12.34
CA PHE A 30 18.35 -1.39 11.65
C PHE A 30 17.23 -1.82 12.61
N GLN A 31 16.56 -0.86 13.20
CA GLN A 31 15.29 -1.15 13.86
C GLN A 31 14.20 -1.32 12.79
N SER A 32 13.49 -2.44 12.85
CA SER A 32 12.34 -2.66 11.98
C SER A 32 11.34 -1.52 12.19
N PHE A 33 11.15 -0.69 11.18
CA PHE A 33 10.12 0.34 11.20
C PHE A 33 8.75 -0.33 11.20
N ARG A 34 7.97 -0.05 12.24
CA ARG A 34 6.60 -0.57 12.39
C ARG A 34 5.67 0.62 12.56
N PRO A 35 5.08 1.11 11.46
CA PRO A 35 4.21 2.29 11.51
C PRO A 35 2.93 2.06 12.30
N PHE A 36 2.50 0.80 12.42
CA PHE A 36 1.29 0.42 13.16
C PHE A 36 1.60 -0.68 14.17
N PRO A 37 0.89 -0.71 15.31
CA PRO A 37 0.96 -1.83 16.24
C PRO A 37 0.47 -3.10 15.57
N LYS A 38 0.99 -4.24 16.00
CA LYS A 38 0.45 -5.54 15.56
C LYS A 38 -0.98 -5.72 16.08
N ALA A 39 -1.83 -6.41 15.33
CA ALA A 39 -3.18 -6.76 15.79
C ALA A 39 -3.19 -7.49 17.15
N SER A 40 -2.13 -8.27 17.43
CA SER A 40 -1.94 -8.93 18.74
C SER A 40 -1.59 -7.96 19.89
N MET A 41 -1.27 -6.69 19.61
CA MET A 41 -1.00 -5.67 20.63
C MET A 41 -2.28 -4.92 20.97
N GLN A 42 -3.27 -5.61 21.50
CA GLN A 42 -4.60 -5.05 21.79
C GLN A 42 -4.59 -3.80 22.65
N THR A 43 -3.70 -3.70 23.63
CA THR A 43 -3.57 -2.52 24.48
C THR A 43 -3.40 -1.21 23.70
N SER A 44 -2.80 -1.24 22.52
CA SER A 44 -2.63 -0.06 21.67
C SER A 44 -3.96 0.38 21.04
N TYR A 45 -4.86 -0.55 20.76
CA TYR A 45 -6.19 -0.25 20.21
C TYR A 45 -7.21 0.09 21.30
N GLU A 46 -7.07 -0.51 22.48
CA GLU A 46 -7.90 -0.22 23.66
C GLU A 46 -7.77 1.25 24.12
N THR A 47 -6.59 1.85 23.96
CA THR A 47 -6.32 3.24 24.35
C THR A 47 -6.89 4.29 23.40
N LEU A 48 -7.46 3.88 22.26
CA LEU A 48 -8.09 4.82 21.32
C LEU A 48 -9.34 5.45 21.93
N PRO A 49 -9.63 6.73 21.60
CA PRO A 49 -10.88 7.38 21.99
C PRO A 49 -12.10 6.58 21.50
N GLU A 50 -13.12 6.43 22.32
CA GLU A 50 -14.31 5.64 22.01
C GLU A 50 -15.00 6.10 20.72
N SER A 51 -15.12 7.41 20.52
CA SER A 51 -15.69 7.99 19.30
C SER A 51 -14.91 7.63 18.02
N LEU A 52 -13.62 7.32 18.14
CA LEU A 52 -12.81 6.86 17.01
C LEU A 52 -13.03 5.37 16.77
N LYS A 53 -13.09 4.56 17.85
CA LYS A 53 -13.38 3.13 17.75
C LYS A 53 -14.72 2.89 17.07
N GLU A 54 -15.78 3.59 17.49
CA GLU A 54 -17.10 3.50 16.87
C GLU A 54 -17.06 3.81 15.37
N LYS A 55 -16.35 4.86 14.97
CA LYS A 55 -16.20 5.21 13.54
C LYS A 55 -15.45 4.14 12.74
N LEU A 56 -14.38 3.57 13.30
CA LEU A 56 -13.62 2.53 12.63
C LEU A 56 -14.44 1.24 12.49
N ILE A 57 -15.17 0.85 13.52
CA ILE A 57 -16.07 -0.29 13.49
C ILE A 57 -17.20 -0.07 12.47
N GLN A 58 -17.83 1.09 12.48
CA GLN A 58 -18.88 1.44 11.52
C GLN A 58 -18.35 1.38 10.07
N ALA A 59 -17.16 1.92 9.81
CA ALA A 59 -16.55 1.87 8.48
C ALA A 59 -16.34 0.42 8.01
N GLY A 60 -15.92 -0.48 8.91
CA GLY A 60 -15.79 -1.90 8.62
C GLY A 60 -17.15 -2.58 8.39
N GLU A 61 -18.17 -2.25 9.19
CA GLU A 61 -19.53 -2.77 9.03
C GLU A 61 -20.12 -2.46 7.65
N GLU A 62 -19.87 -1.25 7.14
CA GLU A 62 -20.27 -0.85 5.78
C GLU A 62 -19.60 -1.68 4.69
N LYS A 63 -18.52 -2.40 5.02
CA LYS A 63 -17.76 -3.24 4.10
C LYS A 63 -17.96 -4.73 4.32
N LEU A 64 -18.84 -5.14 5.23
CA LEU A 64 -19.22 -6.55 5.36
C LEU A 64 -19.86 -7.06 4.06
N ASN A 65 -19.44 -8.24 3.61
CA ASN A 65 -19.82 -8.83 2.33
C ASN A 65 -19.52 -7.95 1.11
N TYR A 66 -18.46 -7.14 1.19
CA TYR A 66 -18.07 -6.26 0.09
C TYR A 66 -17.64 -7.05 -1.14
N SER A 67 -18.29 -6.74 -2.28
CA SER A 67 -17.92 -7.32 -3.57
C SER A 67 -16.67 -6.59 -4.12
N PHE A 68 -15.50 -7.16 -3.93
CA PHE A 68 -14.26 -6.60 -4.44
C PHE A 68 -14.27 -6.54 -5.97
N PRO A 69 -14.17 -5.36 -6.61
CA PRO A 69 -14.27 -5.24 -8.05
C PRO A 69 -13.09 -5.93 -8.75
N VAL A 70 -13.38 -6.60 -9.86
CA VAL A 70 -12.34 -7.13 -10.75
C VAL A 70 -11.82 -6.00 -11.63
N ILE A 71 -10.51 -5.75 -11.57
CA ILE A 71 -9.85 -4.79 -12.46
C ILE A 71 -9.45 -5.52 -13.75
N ARG A 72 -10.03 -5.10 -14.87
CA ARG A 72 -9.76 -5.71 -16.17
C ARG A 72 -8.59 -5.01 -16.87
N ALA A 73 -7.89 -5.71 -17.73
CA ALA A 73 -6.85 -5.12 -18.58
C ALA A 73 -7.38 -3.92 -19.39
N THR A 74 -8.65 -3.94 -19.81
CA THR A 74 -9.28 -2.83 -20.51
C THR A 74 -9.46 -1.60 -19.65
N ASP A 75 -9.64 -1.73 -18.34
CA ASP A 75 -9.75 -0.60 -17.40
C ASP A 75 -8.40 0.10 -17.27
N TYR A 76 -7.31 -0.67 -17.20
CA TYR A 76 -5.95 -0.13 -17.27
C TYR A 76 -5.65 0.53 -18.62
N MET A 77 -6.07 -0.10 -19.73
CA MET A 77 -5.82 0.43 -21.08
C MET A 77 -6.55 1.75 -21.37
N ARG A 78 -7.55 2.13 -20.59
CA ARG A 78 -8.23 3.43 -20.74
C ARG A 78 -7.28 4.59 -20.56
N PHE A 79 -6.33 4.47 -19.63
CA PHE A 79 -5.29 5.49 -19.46
C PHE A 79 -4.48 5.67 -20.76
N LYS A 80 -3.97 4.59 -21.34
CA LYS A 80 -3.15 4.63 -22.55
C LYS A 80 -3.94 5.11 -23.78
N ARG A 81 -5.23 4.75 -23.86
CA ARG A 81 -6.08 5.03 -25.04
C ARG A 81 -6.71 6.42 -25.00
N TYR A 82 -7.05 6.90 -23.83
CA TYR A 82 -7.92 8.07 -23.66
C TYR A 82 -7.39 9.06 -22.62
N GLY A 83 -6.26 8.78 -21.98
CA GLY A 83 -5.76 9.58 -20.85
C GLY A 83 -6.62 9.48 -19.58
N ASP A 84 -7.58 8.55 -19.54
CA ASP A 84 -8.51 8.36 -18.42
C ASP A 84 -7.89 7.47 -17.34
N ARG A 85 -7.18 8.11 -16.44
CA ARG A 85 -6.58 7.49 -15.26
C ARG A 85 -7.60 7.27 -14.13
N ALA A 86 -8.53 8.19 -13.99
CA ALA A 86 -9.44 8.25 -12.86
C ALA A 86 -10.33 6.98 -12.75
N ALA A 87 -10.78 6.44 -13.88
CA ALA A 87 -11.62 5.25 -13.90
C ALA A 87 -10.88 4.00 -13.36
N PHE A 88 -9.61 3.84 -13.68
CA PHE A 88 -8.78 2.76 -13.14
C PHE A 88 -8.53 2.97 -11.64
N GLU A 89 -8.12 4.18 -11.25
CA GLU A 89 -7.80 4.50 -9.86
C GLU A 89 -9.01 4.34 -8.94
N ALA A 90 -10.20 4.66 -9.41
CA ALA A 90 -11.42 4.49 -8.62
C ALA A 90 -11.61 3.02 -8.19
N LEU A 91 -11.44 2.06 -9.11
CA LEU A 91 -11.53 0.63 -8.80
C LEU A 91 -10.36 0.17 -7.92
N TYR A 92 -9.16 0.62 -8.25
CA TYR A 92 -7.94 0.27 -7.55
C TYR A 92 -7.97 0.69 -6.07
N PHE A 93 -8.34 1.94 -5.80
CA PHE A 93 -8.41 2.45 -4.43
C PHE A 93 -9.65 1.96 -3.69
N ALA A 94 -10.78 1.72 -4.36
CA ALA A 94 -11.97 1.17 -3.71
C ALA A 94 -11.69 -0.17 -3.02
N LYS A 95 -10.94 -1.07 -3.68
CA LYS A 95 -10.53 -2.36 -3.08
C LYS A 95 -9.66 -2.16 -1.84
N ARG A 96 -8.66 -1.28 -1.94
CA ARG A 96 -7.68 -1.04 -0.86
C ARG A 96 -8.30 -0.32 0.33
N ASN A 97 -9.19 0.62 0.06
CA ASN A 97 -9.91 1.32 1.11
C ASN A 97 -10.85 0.36 1.85
N ALA A 98 -11.62 -0.46 1.11
CA ALA A 98 -12.49 -1.46 1.73
C ALA A 98 -11.70 -2.45 2.61
N LEU A 99 -10.57 -2.96 2.12
CA LEU A 99 -9.71 -3.84 2.92
C LEU A 99 -9.14 -3.12 4.15
N ASN A 100 -8.73 -1.87 4.00
CA ASN A 100 -8.21 -1.07 5.11
C ASN A 100 -9.28 -0.85 6.20
N ASP A 101 -10.51 -0.51 5.80
CA ASP A 101 -11.62 -0.29 6.73
C ASP A 101 -11.94 -1.58 7.52
N LEU A 102 -11.99 -2.73 6.83
CA LEU A 102 -12.19 -4.03 7.47
C LEU A 102 -11.08 -4.39 8.46
N ILE A 103 -9.81 -4.19 8.07
CA ILE A 103 -8.66 -4.47 8.93
C ILE A 103 -8.68 -3.58 10.17
N GLN A 104 -8.94 -2.30 10.02
CA GLN A 104 -9.00 -1.37 11.15
C GLN A 104 -10.13 -1.72 12.11
N ALA A 105 -11.30 -2.07 11.59
CA ALA A 105 -12.43 -2.51 12.41
C ALA A 105 -12.10 -3.79 13.20
N GLU A 106 -11.49 -4.79 12.55
CA GLU A 106 -11.08 -6.04 13.24
C GLU A 106 -10.02 -5.78 14.30
N CYS A 107 -9.03 -4.91 14.03
CA CYS A 107 -8.02 -4.57 15.02
C CYS A 107 -8.60 -3.89 16.26
N VAL A 108 -9.67 -3.12 16.12
CA VAL A 108 -10.35 -2.42 17.23
C VAL A 108 -11.31 -3.35 17.97
N GLU A 109 -12.13 -4.11 17.24
CA GLU A 109 -13.17 -4.95 17.81
C GLU A 109 -12.64 -6.31 18.28
N HIS A 110 -11.76 -6.90 17.49
CA HIS A 110 -11.08 -8.17 17.76
C HIS A 110 -12.03 -9.36 18.03
N GLN A 111 -13.15 -9.43 17.31
CA GLN A 111 -14.15 -10.49 17.43
C GLN A 111 -14.10 -11.52 16.29
N GLY A 112 -13.31 -11.26 15.26
CA GLY A 112 -13.13 -12.18 14.13
C GLY A 112 -14.22 -12.09 13.07
N ARG A 113 -15.23 -11.23 13.21
CA ARG A 113 -16.37 -11.15 12.27
C ARG A 113 -16.02 -10.53 10.93
N PHE A 114 -14.91 -9.81 10.83
CA PHE A 114 -14.42 -9.22 9.58
C PHE A 114 -13.39 -10.09 8.85
N LEU A 115 -12.92 -11.19 9.47
CA LEU A 115 -11.77 -11.96 8.95
C LEU A 115 -12.01 -12.56 7.58
N ASP A 116 -13.20 -13.08 7.30
CA ASP A 116 -13.49 -13.69 6.01
C ASP A 116 -13.46 -12.64 4.89
N ASP A 117 -14.01 -11.45 5.14
CA ASP A 117 -13.97 -10.35 4.18
C ASP A 117 -12.56 -9.78 4.00
N ILE A 118 -11.76 -9.74 5.07
CA ILE A 118 -10.33 -9.40 5.00
C ILE A 118 -9.58 -10.40 4.14
N LEU A 119 -9.80 -11.71 4.32
CA LEU A 119 -9.17 -12.74 3.50
C LEU A 119 -9.56 -12.62 2.05
N ASN A 120 -10.83 -12.38 1.76
CA ASN A 120 -11.33 -12.14 0.40
C ASN A 120 -10.67 -10.91 -0.24
N GLY A 121 -10.51 -9.83 0.54
CA GLY A 121 -9.84 -8.60 0.11
C GLY A 121 -8.37 -8.81 -0.21
N ILE A 122 -7.63 -9.49 0.67
CA ILE A 122 -6.22 -9.85 0.46
C ILE A 122 -6.09 -10.71 -0.81
N TYR A 123 -6.89 -11.76 -0.92
CA TYR A 123 -6.89 -12.65 -2.07
C TYR A 123 -7.13 -11.89 -3.37
N SER A 124 -8.19 -11.07 -3.39
CA SER A 124 -8.54 -10.24 -4.56
C SER A 124 -7.43 -9.28 -4.98
N ILE A 125 -6.64 -8.74 -4.03
CA ILE A 125 -5.52 -7.83 -4.32
C ILE A 125 -4.29 -8.62 -4.80
N CYS A 126 -4.02 -9.79 -4.21
CA CYS A 126 -2.89 -10.63 -4.60
C CYS A 126 -3.03 -11.21 -6.01
N GLU A 127 -4.25 -11.36 -6.52
CA GLU A 127 -4.50 -11.80 -7.90
C GLU A 127 -4.35 -10.68 -8.94
N GLU A 128 -4.14 -9.44 -8.54
CA GLU A 128 -3.91 -8.35 -9.48
C GLU A 128 -2.54 -8.47 -10.15
N THR A 129 -2.52 -8.46 -11.47
CA THR A 129 -1.28 -8.52 -12.26
C THR A 129 -0.51 -7.20 -12.27
N CYS A 130 -1.16 -6.09 -11.93
CA CYS A 130 -0.56 -4.75 -11.88
C CYS A 130 -0.81 -4.13 -10.51
N LEU A 131 0.10 -4.38 -9.57
CA LEU A 131 0.06 -3.82 -8.22
C LEU A 131 0.60 -2.38 -8.16
N LEU A 132 1.48 -2.03 -9.09
CA LEU A 132 2.11 -0.73 -9.15
C LEU A 132 1.67 0.01 -10.40
N TYR A 133 1.15 1.18 -10.16
CA TYR A 133 0.91 2.14 -11.19
C TYR A 133 2.23 2.83 -11.54
N THR A 134 2.93 2.30 -12.53
CA THR A 134 4.07 3.00 -13.13
C THR A 134 3.55 3.79 -14.32
N SER A 135 3.36 5.09 -14.11
CA SER A 135 2.94 6.03 -15.17
C SER A 135 3.98 6.20 -16.27
N ASP A 136 5.16 5.61 -16.12
CA ASP A 136 6.35 5.87 -16.91
C ASP A 136 6.76 4.70 -17.80
N ALA A 137 5.85 3.76 -18.00
CA ALA A 137 6.08 2.64 -18.93
C ALA A 137 5.52 2.93 -20.33
#